data_7d9add11f4159f5386ec4ae2f6a86336
#
_entry.id   7d9add11f4159f5386ec4ae2f6a86336
#
_cell.length_a   1.000
_cell.length_b   1.000
_cell.length_c   1.000
_cell.angle_alpha   90.00
_cell.angle_beta   90.00
_cell.angle_gamma   90.00
#
_symmetry.space_group_name_H-M   'P 1'
#
loop_
_entity.id
_entity.type
_entity.pdbx_description
1 polymer ?
#
loop_
_entity_poly.entity_id
_entity_poly.type
_entity_poly.pdbx_seq_one_letter_code
_entity_poly.pdbx_strand_id
1 'polypeptide(L)'
;IGIAVGGILYSGGSFERTVVHIFQDGIIGVLTDESNVGILVFLVILGAMVSLMNKAGGSAAFGRFAAKGIKTRVGAQLATILLGVTIFIDDYFNCLTVGSVMRPVTDKFKVSRAKLAYLIDATAAPVCIIAPISSWAAAVTGFVEGEDGFSIFIQAIPYNFYALLTIVMMVGMVLMKVEFGSMLKHERNAVKGDLFTTEGRPYADE
;
A
#
# COMPACT_ATOMS: atom_id res chain seq x y z
N ILE A 1 -2.00 -13.03 -18.64
CA ILE A 1 -2.27 -14.47 -18.80
C ILE A 1 -3.70 -14.77 -18.38
N GLY A 2 -4.16 -14.41 -17.16
CA GLY A 2 -5.51 -14.69 -16.67
C GLY A 2 -6.65 -14.19 -17.59
N ILE A 3 -6.55 -12.94 -18.07
CA ILE A 3 -7.51 -12.34 -19.01
C ILE A 3 -7.59 -13.15 -20.32
N ALA A 4 -6.44 -13.57 -20.87
CA ALA A 4 -6.41 -14.34 -22.11
C ALA A 4 -7.03 -15.74 -21.93
N VAL A 5 -6.66 -16.44 -20.86
CA VAL A 5 -7.21 -17.77 -20.56
C VAL A 5 -8.71 -17.69 -20.26
N GLY A 6 -9.13 -16.73 -19.43
CA GLY A 6 -10.53 -16.50 -19.12
C GLY A 6 -11.35 -16.14 -20.36
N GLY A 7 -10.85 -15.27 -21.23
CA GLY A 7 -11.47 -14.91 -22.49
C GLY A 7 -11.64 -16.11 -23.45
N ILE A 8 -10.60 -16.95 -23.57
CA ILE A 8 -10.66 -18.17 -24.38
C ILE A 8 -11.72 -19.15 -23.85
N LEU A 9 -11.76 -19.38 -22.55
CA LEU A 9 -12.74 -20.25 -21.91
C LEU A 9 -14.17 -19.73 -22.09
N TYR A 10 -14.39 -18.43 -21.86
CA TYR A 10 -15.67 -17.76 -22.04
C TYR A 10 -16.17 -17.82 -23.49
N SER A 11 -15.27 -17.65 -24.45
CA SER A 11 -15.58 -17.64 -25.89
C SER A 11 -15.66 -19.05 -26.52
N GLY A 12 -15.60 -20.13 -25.73
CA GLY A 12 -15.66 -21.50 -26.18
C GLY A 12 -14.49 -21.91 -27.12
N GLY A 13 -13.30 -21.30 -26.91
CA GLY A 13 -12.08 -21.59 -27.68
C GLY A 13 -11.96 -20.83 -29.02
N SER A 14 -12.90 -19.94 -29.36
CA SER A 14 -12.82 -19.12 -30.57
C SER A 14 -11.89 -17.92 -30.37
N PHE A 15 -10.83 -17.83 -31.16
CA PHE A 15 -9.86 -16.74 -31.07
C PHE A 15 -10.50 -15.37 -31.40
N GLU A 16 -11.29 -15.30 -32.47
CA GLU A 16 -11.95 -14.07 -32.90
C GLU A 16 -12.92 -13.54 -31.82
N ARG A 17 -13.78 -14.41 -31.29
CA ARG A 17 -14.70 -14.04 -30.19
C ARG A 17 -13.96 -13.64 -28.93
N THR A 18 -12.84 -14.29 -28.63
CA THR A 18 -11.99 -13.94 -27.49
C THR A 18 -11.45 -12.51 -27.61
N VAL A 19 -10.92 -12.16 -28.79
CA VAL A 19 -10.38 -10.82 -29.03
C VAL A 19 -11.51 -9.78 -28.95
N VAL A 20 -12.63 -10.01 -29.63
CA VAL A 20 -13.76 -9.08 -29.59
C VAL A 20 -14.26 -8.89 -28.15
N HIS A 21 -14.46 -9.98 -27.40
CA HIS A 21 -14.93 -9.93 -26.01
C HIS A 21 -13.95 -9.17 -25.09
N ILE A 22 -12.64 -9.43 -25.19
CA ILE A 22 -11.64 -8.74 -24.37
C ILE A 22 -11.62 -7.23 -24.67
N PHE A 23 -11.65 -6.84 -25.95
CA PHE A 23 -11.56 -5.43 -26.31
C PHE A 23 -12.89 -4.69 -26.19
N GLN A 24 -13.96 -5.24 -26.71
CA GLN A 24 -15.24 -4.52 -26.81
C GLN A 24 -16.02 -4.59 -25.49
N ASP A 25 -16.20 -5.78 -24.93
CA ASP A 25 -16.94 -5.92 -23.68
C ASP A 25 -16.05 -5.67 -22.45
N GLY A 26 -14.80 -6.11 -22.49
CA GLY A 26 -13.83 -5.93 -21.41
C GLY A 26 -13.31 -4.49 -21.33
N ILE A 27 -12.49 -4.06 -22.29
CA ILE A 27 -11.80 -2.77 -22.17
C ILE A 27 -12.76 -1.60 -22.42
N ILE A 28 -13.45 -1.59 -23.57
CA ILE A 28 -14.31 -0.47 -23.93
C ILE A 28 -15.54 -0.43 -23.02
N GLY A 29 -16.18 -1.57 -22.79
CA GLY A 29 -17.34 -1.66 -21.90
C GLY A 29 -17.04 -1.16 -20.49
N VAL A 30 -15.91 -1.57 -19.90
CA VAL A 30 -15.47 -1.11 -18.57
C VAL A 30 -15.16 0.40 -18.55
N LEU A 31 -14.53 0.92 -19.62
CA LEU A 31 -14.20 2.36 -19.72
C LEU A 31 -15.41 3.26 -20.05
N THR A 32 -16.54 2.69 -20.46
CA THR A 32 -17.78 3.44 -20.68
C THR A 32 -18.75 3.37 -19.51
N ASP A 33 -18.46 2.52 -18.53
CA ASP A 33 -19.24 2.44 -17.30
C ASP A 33 -18.93 3.63 -16.38
N GLU A 34 -19.97 4.33 -15.91
CA GLU A 34 -19.87 5.55 -15.12
C GLU A 34 -19.11 5.33 -13.80
N SER A 35 -19.35 4.19 -13.14
CA SER A 35 -18.71 3.85 -11.87
C SER A 35 -17.22 3.64 -12.04
N ASN A 36 -16.81 2.92 -13.08
CA ASN A 36 -15.40 2.66 -13.38
C ASN A 36 -14.67 3.93 -13.81
N VAL A 37 -15.29 4.78 -14.62
CA VAL A 37 -14.72 6.10 -14.99
C VAL A 37 -14.58 6.98 -13.76
N GLY A 38 -15.53 6.96 -12.83
CA GLY A 38 -15.44 7.65 -11.55
C GLY A 38 -14.18 7.27 -10.75
N ILE A 39 -13.88 5.98 -10.67
CA ILE A 39 -12.66 5.47 -10.00
C ILE A 39 -11.39 5.97 -10.71
N LEU A 40 -11.34 5.94 -12.05
CA LEU A 40 -10.18 6.44 -12.80
C LEU A 40 -9.95 7.94 -12.58
N VAL A 41 -11.01 8.75 -12.61
CA VAL A 41 -10.94 10.19 -12.33
C VAL A 41 -10.46 10.44 -10.90
N PHE A 42 -10.99 9.68 -9.92
CA PHE A 42 -10.56 9.73 -8.53
C PHE A 42 -9.05 9.47 -8.40
N LEU A 43 -8.50 8.43 -9.04
CA LEU A 43 -7.09 8.10 -9.00
C LEU A 43 -6.20 9.21 -9.59
N VAL A 44 -6.63 9.84 -10.69
CA VAL A 44 -5.91 10.97 -11.30
C VAL A 44 -5.89 12.18 -10.36
N ILE A 45 -7.02 12.52 -9.78
CA ILE A 45 -7.14 13.64 -8.80
C ILE A 45 -6.27 13.34 -7.58
N LEU A 46 -6.34 12.13 -7.05
CA LEU A 46 -5.54 11.69 -5.91
C LEU A 46 -4.04 11.81 -6.20
N GLY A 47 -3.58 11.32 -7.36
CA GLY A 47 -2.19 11.44 -7.80
C GLY A 47 -1.72 12.89 -7.90
N ALA A 48 -2.56 13.78 -8.42
CA ALA A 48 -2.29 15.21 -8.47
C ALA A 48 -2.18 15.83 -7.06
N MET A 49 -3.07 15.48 -6.14
CA MET A 49 -3.03 15.93 -4.74
C MET A 49 -1.75 15.48 -4.03
N VAL A 50 -1.34 14.20 -4.20
CA VAL A 50 -0.09 13.66 -3.66
C VAL A 50 1.11 14.45 -4.18
N SER A 51 1.17 14.69 -5.51
CA SER A 51 2.24 15.45 -6.13
C SER A 51 2.32 16.89 -5.59
N LEU A 52 1.18 17.56 -5.44
CA LEU A 52 1.09 18.91 -4.86
C LEU A 52 1.55 18.94 -3.40
N MET A 53 1.12 17.98 -2.60
CA MET A 53 1.52 17.87 -1.19
C MET A 53 3.03 17.67 -1.05
N ASN A 54 3.63 16.82 -1.88
CA ASN A 54 5.07 16.60 -1.89
C ASN A 54 5.83 17.86 -2.33
N LYS A 55 5.39 18.55 -3.39
CA LYS A 55 5.96 19.82 -3.85
C LYS A 55 5.83 20.95 -2.81
N ALA A 56 4.74 20.98 -2.06
CA ALA A 56 4.54 21.93 -0.97
C ALA A 56 5.41 21.62 0.26
N GLY A 57 6.16 20.54 0.26
CA GLY A 57 7.01 20.12 1.39
C GLY A 57 6.26 19.54 2.58
N GLY A 58 4.99 19.15 2.39
CA GLY A 58 4.14 18.58 3.45
C GLY A 58 4.74 17.31 4.04
N SER A 59 5.18 16.38 3.20
CA SER A 59 5.85 15.14 3.62
C SER A 59 7.12 15.42 4.45
N ALA A 60 7.96 16.36 3.99
CA ALA A 60 9.18 16.73 4.72
C ALA A 60 8.88 17.44 6.06
N ALA A 61 7.84 18.27 6.12
CA ALA A 61 7.44 18.92 7.36
C ALA A 61 6.93 17.91 8.40
N PHE A 62 6.12 16.95 7.96
CA PHE A 62 5.63 15.88 8.81
C PHE A 62 6.76 14.97 9.30
N GLY A 63 7.71 14.62 8.41
CA GLY A 63 8.91 13.87 8.78
C GLY A 63 9.75 14.54 9.84
N ARG A 64 9.95 15.86 9.75
CA ARG A 64 10.65 16.64 10.78
C ARG A 64 9.90 16.64 12.12
N PHE A 65 8.59 16.72 12.10
CA PHE A 65 7.76 16.65 13.31
C PHE A 65 7.84 15.27 13.96
N ALA A 66 7.65 14.22 13.19
CA ALA A 66 7.75 12.83 13.66
C ALA A 66 9.14 12.50 14.22
N ALA A 67 10.22 12.99 13.56
CA ALA A 67 11.60 12.73 13.97
C ALA A 67 11.97 13.30 15.34
N LYS A 68 11.31 14.37 15.79
CA LYS A 68 11.61 15.00 17.10
C LYS A 68 11.31 14.11 18.30
N GLY A 69 10.29 13.23 18.19
CA GLY A 69 9.89 12.32 19.27
C GLY A 69 10.61 10.96 19.26
N ILE A 70 11.25 10.59 18.16
CA ILE A 70 11.83 9.27 17.96
C ILE A 70 13.27 9.22 18.47
N LYS A 71 13.53 8.31 19.42
CA LYS A 71 14.84 8.14 20.07
C LYS A 71 15.47 6.76 19.86
N THR A 72 14.72 5.80 19.37
CA THR A 72 15.17 4.41 19.26
C THR A 72 14.82 3.80 17.92
N ARG A 73 15.51 2.71 17.54
CA ARG A 73 15.21 1.93 16.34
C ARG A 73 13.80 1.33 16.34
N VAL A 74 13.36 0.81 17.49
CA VAL A 74 11.98 0.33 17.67
C VAL A 74 11.00 1.48 17.53
N GLY A 75 11.32 2.64 18.13
CA GLY A 75 10.49 3.85 18.01
C GLY A 75 10.33 4.32 16.55
N ALA A 76 11.40 4.24 15.73
CA ALA A 76 11.32 4.57 14.30
C ALA A 76 10.38 3.62 13.54
N GLN A 77 10.45 2.33 13.80
CA GLN A 77 9.57 1.33 13.18
C GLN A 77 8.12 1.50 13.63
N LEU A 78 7.87 1.67 14.94
CA LEU A 78 6.51 1.90 15.44
C LEU A 78 5.92 3.21 14.93
N ALA A 79 6.72 4.27 14.79
CA ALA A 79 6.27 5.52 14.20
C ALA A 79 5.93 5.36 12.72
N THR A 80 6.65 4.50 11.98
CA THR A 80 6.32 4.15 10.59
C THR A 80 4.96 3.45 10.52
N ILE A 81 4.73 2.45 11.38
CA ILE A 81 3.44 1.75 11.45
C ILE A 81 2.31 2.73 11.84
N LEU A 82 2.52 3.54 12.88
CA LEU A 82 1.52 4.50 13.33
C LEU A 82 1.15 5.50 12.22
N LEU A 83 2.14 6.02 11.51
CA LEU A 83 1.91 6.91 10.38
C LEU A 83 1.14 6.20 9.26
N GLY A 84 1.51 4.96 8.93
CA GLY A 84 0.79 4.13 7.97
C GLY A 84 -0.67 3.88 8.37
N VAL A 85 -0.93 3.64 9.66
CA VAL A 85 -2.30 3.49 10.17
C VAL A 85 -3.11 4.78 10.11
N THR A 86 -2.48 5.95 10.27
CA THR A 86 -3.19 7.24 10.22
C THR A 86 -3.51 7.71 8.81
N ILE A 87 -2.78 7.21 7.80
CA ILE A 87 -3.02 7.52 6.38
C ILE A 87 -3.79 6.37 5.74
N PHE A 88 -5.09 6.30 5.98
CA PHE A 88 -5.95 5.17 5.58
C PHE A 88 -6.82 5.44 4.34
N ILE A 89 -6.71 6.60 3.72
CA ILE A 89 -7.59 7.00 2.61
C ILE A 89 -7.32 6.16 1.37
N ASP A 90 -6.02 5.95 1.05
CA ASP A 90 -5.58 5.22 -0.13
C ASP A 90 -4.21 4.58 0.12
N ASP A 91 -4.01 3.34 -0.34
CA ASP A 91 -2.79 2.57 -0.11
C ASP A 91 -1.60 3.09 -0.90
N TYR A 92 -1.77 3.56 -2.13
CA TYR A 92 -0.69 4.19 -2.90
C TYR A 92 -0.23 5.49 -2.26
N PHE A 93 -1.18 6.32 -1.85
CA PHE A 93 -0.89 7.54 -1.13
C PHE A 93 -0.16 7.26 0.18
N ASN A 94 -0.61 6.25 0.92
CA ASN A 94 0.04 5.77 2.12
C ASN A 94 1.49 5.39 1.84
N CYS A 95 1.73 4.47 0.90
CA CYS A 95 3.07 3.99 0.57
C CYS A 95 4.02 5.12 0.20
N LEU A 96 3.62 6.02 -0.70
CA LEU A 96 4.45 7.13 -1.16
C LEU A 96 4.74 8.13 -0.05
N THR A 97 3.73 8.48 0.74
CA THR A 97 3.86 9.48 1.81
C THR A 97 4.68 8.93 2.98
N VAL A 98 4.33 7.76 3.51
CA VAL A 98 5.05 7.14 4.62
C VAL A 98 6.49 6.84 4.22
N GLY A 99 6.70 6.34 2.98
CA GLY A 99 8.02 6.07 2.44
C GLY A 99 8.91 7.30 2.39
N SER A 100 8.43 8.39 1.80
CA SER A 100 9.19 9.63 1.68
C SER A 100 9.50 10.27 3.03
N VAL A 101 8.53 10.24 3.95
CA VAL A 101 8.63 10.85 5.28
C VAL A 101 9.53 10.05 6.21
N MET A 102 9.37 8.73 6.25
CA MET A 102 10.05 7.86 7.22
C MET A 102 11.43 7.40 6.76
N ARG A 103 11.73 7.49 5.47
CA ARG A 103 13.04 7.14 4.92
C ARG A 103 14.21 7.79 5.66
N PRO A 104 14.31 9.13 5.80
CA PRO A 104 15.43 9.74 6.52
C PRO A 104 15.45 9.39 8.01
N VAL A 105 14.29 9.13 8.61
CA VAL A 105 14.18 8.74 10.02
C VAL A 105 14.70 7.32 10.21
N THR A 106 14.24 6.37 9.43
CA THR A 106 14.65 4.95 9.52
C THR A 106 16.13 4.77 9.20
N ASP A 107 16.68 5.54 8.25
CA ASP A 107 18.12 5.53 7.95
C ASP A 107 18.97 5.97 9.14
N LYS A 108 18.57 7.06 9.79
CA LYS A 108 19.25 7.55 11.00
C LYS A 108 19.31 6.49 12.09
N PHE A 109 18.26 5.67 12.23
CA PHE A 109 18.20 4.60 13.23
C PHE A 109 18.65 3.23 12.70
N LYS A 110 19.30 3.19 11.51
CA LYS A 110 19.87 1.98 10.91
C LYS A 110 18.86 0.86 10.72
N VAL A 111 17.63 1.19 10.35
CA VAL A 111 16.61 0.25 9.88
C VAL A 111 16.85 0.02 8.38
N SER A 112 16.86 -1.24 7.93
CA SER A 112 17.13 -1.52 6.51
C SER A 112 16.02 -0.98 5.61
N ARG A 113 16.37 -0.67 4.36
CA ARG A 113 15.41 -0.26 3.33
C ARG A 113 14.36 -1.35 3.06
N ALA A 114 14.78 -2.61 3.10
CA ALA A 114 13.89 -3.75 2.97
C ALA A 114 12.86 -3.80 4.12
N LYS A 115 13.28 -3.52 5.36
CA LYS A 115 12.37 -3.46 6.50
C LYS A 115 11.41 -2.27 6.40
N LEU A 116 11.90 -1.12 5.99
CA LEU A 116 11.05 0.04 5.75
C LEU A 116 9.98 -0.27 4.70
N ALA A 117 10.38 -0.83 3.56
CA ALA A 117 9.45 -1.23 2.50
C ALA A 117 8.39 -2.23 3.01
N TYR A 118 8.82 -3.24 3.78
CA TYR A 118 7.90 -4.20 4.40
C TYR A 118 6.90 -3.53 5.34
N LEU A 119 7.35 -2.62 6.22
CA LEU A 119 6.46 -1.94 7.15
C LEU A 119 5.43 -1.07 6.44
N ILE A 120 5.83 -0.42 5.36
CA ILE A 120 4.95 0.42 4.54
C ILE A 120 3.91 -0.45 3.83
N ASP A 121 4.36 -1.45 3.09
CA ASP A 121 3.51 -2.34 2.30
C ASP A 121 2.51 -3.11 3.19
N ALA A 122 3.02 -3.69 4.28
CA ALA A 122 2.19 -4.45 5.22
C ALA A 122 1.26 -3.59 6.10
N THR A 123 1.37 -2.26 6.09
CA THR A 123 0.39 -1.35 6.71
C THR A 123 -0.60 -0.78 5.70
N ALA A 124 -0.14 -0.38 4.53
CA ALA A 124 -0.93 0.41 3.59
C ALA A 124 -2.22 -0.30 3.16
N ALA A 125 -2.12 -1.46 2.53
CA ALA A 125 -3.29 -2.20 2.07
C ALA A 125 -4.15 -2.75 3.22
N PRO A 126 -3.60 -3.39 4.28
CA PRO A 126 -4.40 -3.86 5.41
C PRO A 126 -5.19 -2.76 6.13
N VAL A 127 -4.61 -1.57 6.27
CA VAL A 127 -5.31 -0.46 6.92
C VAL A 127 -6.42 0.09 6.02
N CYS A 128 -6.14 0.28 4.72
CA CYS A 128 -7.13 0.81 3.79
C CYS A 128 -8.33 -0.13 3.61
N ILE A 129 -8.13 -1.45 3.64
CA ILE A 129 -9.22 -2.42 3.46
C ILE A 129 -10.12 -2.59 4.70
N ILE A 130 -9.70 -2.11 5.87
CA ILE A 130 -10.52 -2.09 7.09
C ILE A 130 -10.99 -0.68 7.47
N ALA A 131 -10.53 0.34 6.75
CA ALA A 131 -10.97 1.71 6.98
C ALA A 131 -12.32 1.96 6.31
N PRO A 132 -13.34 2.47 7.06
CA PRO A 132 -14.68 2.68 6.50
C PRO A 132 -14.73 3.76 5.42
N ILE A 133 -13.77 4.67 5.41
CA ILE A 133 -13.64 5.75 4.42
C ILE A 133 -12.29 5.59 3.73
N SER A 134 -12.27 4.81 2.65
CA SER A 134 -11.05 4.55 1.89
C SER A 134 -11.37 4.32 0.41
N SER A 135 -10.34 4.34 -0.44
CA SER A 135 -10.46 3.96 -1.85
C SER A 135 -10.97 2.53 -2.02
N TRP A 136 -10.59 1.63 -1.11
CA TRP A 136 -11.08 0.25 -1.11
C TRP A 136 -12.55 0.14 -0.73
N ALA A 137 -13.01 0.90 0.27
CA ALA A 137 -14.43 0.97 0.61
C ALA A 137 -15.26 1.44 -0.60
N ALA A 138 -14.81 2.50 -1.28
CA ALA A 138 -15.48 3.02 -2.47
C ALA A 138 -15.53 2.00 -3.61
N ALA A 139 -14.43 1.26 -3.86
CA ALA A 139 -14.38 0.26 -4.91
C ALA A 139 -15.25 -0.97 -4.60
N VAL A 140 -15.17 -1.51 -3.38
CA VAL A 140 -15.86 -2.76 -3.00
C VAL A 140 -17.36 -2.56 -2.87
N THR A 141 -17.82 -1.41 -2.40
CA THR A 141 -19.25 -1.10 -2.30
C THR A 141 -19.96 -1.11 -3.66
N GLY A 142 -19.24 -0.79 -4.74
CA GLY A 142 -19.77 -0.82 -6.10
C GLY A 142 -19.98 -2.23 -6.69
N PHE A 143 -19.47 -3.29 -6.06
CA PHE A 143 -19.64 -4.67 -6.53
C PHE A 143 -20.92 -5.35 -6.03
N VAL A 144 -21.61 -4.74 -5.09
CA VAL A 144 -22.83 -5.32 -4.49
C VAL A 144 -24.06 -4.74 -5.20
N GLU A 145 -24.80 -5.60 -5.90
CA GLU A 145 -26.05 -5.24 -6.56
C GLU A 145 -27.25 -5.54 -5.64
N GLY A 146 -28.18 -4.58 -5.56
CA GLY A 146 -29.46 -4.78 -4.87
C GLY A 146 -29.46 -4.64 -3.35
N GLU A 147 -28.29 -4.41 -2.72
CA GLU A 147 -28.14 -4.18 -1.28
C GLU A 147 -27.23 -2.95 -0.99
N ASP A 148 -27.25 -2.48 0.24
CA ASP A 148 -26.31 -1.41 0.66
C ASP A 148 -24.89 -1.98 0.82
N GLY A 149 -24.10 -1.88 -0.26
CA GLY A 149 -22.72 -2.35 -0.30
C GLY A 149 -21.83 -1.73 0.80
N PHE A 150 -22.10 -0.48 1.19
CA PHE A 150 -21.35 0.16 2.29
C PHE A 150 -21.64 -0.51 3.63
N SER A 151 -22.88 -0.83 3.93
CA SER A 151 -23.25 -1.55 5.16
C SER A 151 -22.60 -2.92 5.21
N ILE A 152 -22.60 -3.65 4.10
CA ILE A 152 -21.94 -4.97 3.98
C ILE A 152 -20.43 -4.84 4.19
N PHE A 153 -19.80 -3.84 3.59
CA PHE A 153 -18.36 -3.58 3.79
C PHE A 153 -18.03 -3.35 5.26
N ILE A 154 -18.78 -2.50 5.95
CA ILE A 154 -18.58 -2.23 7.39
C ILE A 154 -18.72 -3.51 8.23
N GLN A 155 -19.74 -4.32 7.93
CA GLN A 155 -19.96 -5.59 8.64
C GLN A 155 -18.86 -6.63 8.38
N ALA A 156 -18.18 -6.56 7.23
CA ALA A 156 -17.08 -7.45 6.87
C ALA A 156 -15.75 -7.08 7.56
N ILE A 157 -15.56 -5.84 8.03
CA ILE A 157 -14.30 -5.38 8.64
C ILE A 157 -13.81 -6.32 9.76
N PRO A 158 -14.61 -6.71 10.77
CA PRO A 158 -14.13 -7.58 11.86
C PRO A 158 -13.80 -9.00 11.41
N TYR A 159 -14.21 -9.41 10.23
CA TYR A 159 -13.89 -10.71 9.64
C TYR A 159 -12.69 -10.67 8.70
N ASN A 160 -12.12 -9.50 8.46
CA ASN A 160 -10.88 -9.36 7.69
C ASN A 160 -9.66 -9.73 8.55
N PHE A 161 -9.54 -11.02 8.85
CA PHE A 161 -8.47 -11.55 9.71
C PHE A 161 -7.08 -11.28 9.14
N TYR A 162 -6.91 -11.25 7.82
CA TYR A 162 -5.63 -10.91 7.22
C TYR A 162 -5.16 -9.53 7.65
N ALA A 163 -5.99 -8.50 7.47
CA ALA A 163 -5.63 -7.14 7.81
C ALA A 163 -5.36 -6.98 9.32
N LEU A 164 -6.26 -7.49 10.16
CA LEU A 164 -6.14 -7.40 11.61
C LEU A 164 -4.90 -8.13 12.14
N LEU A 165 -4.68 -9.37 11.71
CA LEU A 165 -3.54 -10.18 12.17
C LEU A 165 -2.21 -9.65 11.63
N THR A 166 -2.17 -9.09 10.40
CA THR A 166 -0.95 -8.49 9.84
C THR A 166 -0.49 -7.30 10.69
N ILE A 167 -1.41 -6.41 11.08
CA ILE A 167 -1.08 -5.26 11.93
C ILE A 167 -0.57 -5.74 13.31
N VAL A 168 -1.27 -6.69 13.93
CA VAL A 168 -0.85 -7.26 15.22
C VAL A 168 0.52 -7.92 15.12
N MET A 169 0.74 -8.72 14.06
CA MET A 169 2.01 -9.40 13.81
C MET A 169 3.16 -8.39 13.63
N MET A 170 2.97 -7.33 12.84
CA MET A 170 4.00 -6.31 12.63
C MET A 170 4.39 -5.61 13.93
N VAL A 171 3.41 -5.16 14.70
CA VAL A 171 3.65 -4.53 16.00
C VAL A 171 4.35 -5.50 16.93
N GLY A 172 3.90 -6.74 16.99
CA GLY A 172 4.50 -7.81 17.80
C GLY A 172 5.96 -8.07 17.43
N MET A 173 6.27 -8.23 16.13
CA MET A 173 7.65 -8.44 15.67
C MET A 173 8.57 -7.27 16.02
N VAL A 174 8.10 -6.04 15.86
CA VAL A 174 8.88 -4.84 16.18
C VAL A 174 9.16 -4.73 17.68
N LEU A 175 8.16 -4.99 18.52
CA LEU A 175 8.31 -4.94 19.97
C LEU A 175 9.21 -6.06 20.51
N MET A 176 9.05 -7.27 20.01
CA MET A 176 9.88 -8.43 20.36
C MET A 176 11.26 -8.40 19.73
N LYS A 177 11.51 -7.47 18.77
CA LYS A 177 12.77 -7.36 17.99
C LYS A 177 13.12 -8.66 17.26
N VAL A 178 12.11 -9.38 16.79
CA VAL A 178 12.28 -10.64 16.08
C VAL A 178 12.36 -10.38 14.59
N GLU A 179 13.39 -10.91 13.96
CA GLU A 179 13.58 -10.91 12.51
C GLU A 179 13.91 -12.32 12.06
N PHE A 180 13.39 -12.72 10.89
CA PHE A 180 13.62 -14.06 10.36
C PHE A 180 13.87 -14.04 8.84
N GLY A 181 14.38 -15.14 8.32
CA GLY A 181 14.64 -15.31 6.90
C GLY A 181 15.59 -14.27 6.32
N SER A 182 15.30 -13.81 5.12
CA SER A 182 16.09 -12.80 4.41
C SER A 182 16.10 -11.44 5.12
N MET A 183 15.01 -11.08 5.81
CA MET A 183 14.92 -9.82 6.55
C MET A 183 15.98 -9.72 7.64
N LEU A 184 16.30 -10.80 8.32
CA LEU A 184 17.36 -10.85 9.33
C LEU A 184 18.73 -10.46 8.74
N LYS A 185 19.02 -10.88 7.49
CA LYS A 185 20.26 -10.49 6.79
C LYS A 185 20.30 -8.99 6.52
N HIS A 186 19.19 -8.43 5.99
CA HIS A 186 19.09 -7.00 5.71
C HIS A 186 19.25 -6.15 7.00
N GLU A 187 18.58 -6.56 8.07
CA GLU A 187 18.64 -5.86 9.34
C GLU A 187 20.03 -5.92 10.01
N ARG A 188 20.72 -7.06 9.92
CA ARG A 188 22.11 -7.20 10.42
C ARG A 188 23.08 -6.31 9.63
N ASN A 189 22.91 -6.20 8.32
CA ASN A 189 23.74 -5.35 7.49
C ASN A 189 23.44 -3.86 7.76
N ALA A 190 22.20 -3.49 7.95
CA ALA A 190 21.80 -2.13 8.27
C ALA A 190 22.43 -1.64 9.59
N VAL A 191 22.50 -2.48 10.61
CA VAL A 191 23.21 -2.15 11.88
C VAL A 191 24.69 -1.81 11.63
N LYS A 192 25.33 -2.50 10.67
CA LYS A 192 26.73 -2.25 10.27
C LYS A 192 26.88 -1.02 9.35
N GLY A 193 25.77 -0.40 8.93
CA GLY A 193 25.75 0.78 8.06
C GLY A 193 25.40 0.52 6.61
N ASP A 194 25.19 -0.74 6.21
CA ASP A 194 24.71 -1.10 4.87
C ASP A 194 23.19 -1.25 4.87
N LEU A 195 22.50 -0.18 4.51
CA LEU A 195 21.03 -0.13 4.51
C LEU A 195 20.39 -0.91 3.37
N PHE A 196 21.12 -1.20 2.30
CA PHE A 196 20.58 -1.77 1.07
C PHE A 196 20.82 -3.28 0.91
N THR A 197 21.92 -3.78 1.48
CA THR A 197 22.36 -5.19 1.35
C THR A 197 22.60 -5.60 -0.12
N THR A 198 22.83 -4.65 -1.02
CA THR A 198 23.08 -4.87 -2.45
C THR A 198 24.45 -4.36 -2.85
N GLU A 199 25.16 -5.13 -3.67
CA GLU A 199 26.41 -4.67 -4.28
C GLU A 199 26.11 -3.46 -5.19
N GLY A 200 26.98 -2.44 -5.12
CA GLY A 200 26.87 -1.24 -5.93
C GLY A 200 25.90 -0.16 -5.45
N ARG A 201 25.06 -0.42 -4.45
CA ARG A 201 24.10 0.55 -3.87
C ARG A 201 23.42 1.44 -4.92
N PRO A 202 22.70 0.87 -5.92
CA PRO A 202 22.22 1.59 -7.10
C PRO A 202 21.28 2.77 -6.82
N TYR A 203 20.75 2.88 -5.59
CA TYR A 203 19.80 3.92 -5.16
C TYR A 203 20.30 4.69 -3.93
N ALA A 204 21.60 4.77 -3.73
CA ALA A 204 22.17 5.42 -2.54
C ALA A 204 21.95 6.94 -2.53
N ASP A 205 21.83 7.55 -3.70
CA ASP A 205 21.74 9.00 -3.91
C ASP A 205 20.31 9.51 -4.14
N GLU A 206 19.28 8.65 -4.06
CA GLU A 206 17.88 9.03 -4.20
C GLU A 206 17.21 9.48 -2.89
#